data_5144e0720cd240a6c550cade8046a6ac
#
_entry.id   5144e0720cd240a6c550cade8046a6ac
#
_cell.length_a   1.000
_cell.length_b   1.000
_cell.length_c   1.000
_cell.angle_alpha   90.00
_cell.angle_beta   90.00
_cell.angle_gamma   90.00
#
_symmetry.space_group_name_H-M   'P 1'
#
loop_
_entity.id
_entity.type
_entity.pdbx_description
1 polymer ?
#
loop_
_entity_poly.entity_id
_entity_poly.type
_entity_poly.pdbx_seq_one_letter_code
_entity_poly.pdbx_strand_id
1 'polypeptide(L)'
;MDLLATGGKIVLCFQVAPEVTSYSRKLIGVYKADGGFLGELSYFLGHLIGTRECSLCDITHSPVKKKGEFKAFEKRLLADFDISVRLVHMNERTEAELKASAGREPCVLLQNDDGSLSMFLDFVELKALDGSVRSFEKLVRSRLDLFS
;
A
#
# COMPACT_ATOMS: atom_id res chain seq x y z
N MET A 1 -19.86 -68.09 5.77
CA MET A 1 -20.05 -66.64 5.85
C MET A 1 -18.79 -66.02 6.37
N ASP A 2 -17.84 -65.84 5.51
CA ASP A 2 -16.57 -65.23 5.89
C ASP A 2 -16.57 -63.75 5.64
N LEU A 3 -16.79 -63.01 6.69
CA LEU A 3 -16.50 -61.62 6.72
C LEU A 3 -14.98 -61.45 6.84
N LEU A 4 -14.29 -61.50 5.71
CA LEU A 4 -12.92 -61.05 5.66
C LEU A 4 -12.91 -59.50 5.84
N ALA A 5 -12.78 -59.12 7.06
CA ALA A 5 -12.40 -57.74 7.37
C ALA A 5 -10.97 -57.53 6.88
N THR A 6 -10.80 -57.32 5.61
CA THR A 6 -9.59 -56.71 5.11
C THR A 6 -9.57 -55.31 5.65
N GLY A 7 -8.69 -55.07 6.62
CA GLY A 7 -8.44 -53.75 7.16
C GLY A 7 -7.97 -52.78 6.08
N GLY A 8 -8.93 -52.28 5.33
CA GLY A 8 -8.72 -51.10 4.49
C GLY A 8 -8.53 -49.94 5.43
N LYS A 9 -7.29 -49.52 5.61
CA LYS A 9 -7.02 -48.16 6.14
C LYS A 9 -7.71 -47.20 5.21
N ILE A 10 -8.83 -46.66 5.65
CA ILE A 10 -9.42 -45.48 5.01
C ILE A 10 -8.43 -44.35 5.29
N VAL A 11 -7.56 -44.08 4.33
CA VAL A 11 -6.78 -42.87 4.34
C VAL A 11 -7.77 -41.78 4.00
N LEU A 12 -8.34 -41.15 5.01
CA LEU A 12 -9.00 -39.86 4.84
C LEU A 12 -7.94 -38.89 4.36
N CYS A 13 -7.84 -38.72 3.04
CA CYS A 13 -7.21 -37.55 2.49
C CYS A 13 -8.05 -36.35 2.93
N PHE A 14 -7.66 -35.75 4.04
CA PHE A 14 -8.05 -34.38 4.31
C PHE A 14 -7.43 -33.56 3.18
N GLN A 15 -8.21 -33.32 2.15
CA GLN A 15 -7.94 -32.18 1.29
C GLN A 15 -8.12 -30.96 2.17
N VAL A 16 -7.00 -30.49 2.72
CA VAL A 16 -6.94 -29.14 3.23
C VAL A 16 -7.29 -28.27 2.00
N ALA A 17 -8.52 -27.79 1.97
CA ALA A 17 -8.89 -26.75 1.02
C ALA A 17 -7.83 -25.65 1.21
N PRO A 18 -7.24 -25.13 0.13
CA PRO A 18 -6.31 -24.02 0.27
C PRO A 18 -7.03 -22.96 1.11
N GLU A 19 -6.46 -22.62 2.26
CA GLU A 19 -6.92 -21.44 2.98
C GLU A 19 -6.87 -20.31 1.98
N VAL A 20 -8.03 -19.86 1.56
CA VAL A 20 -8.15 -18.64 0.77
C VAL A 20 -7.75 -17.53 1.74
N THR A 21 -6.46 -17.22 1.76
CA THR A 21 -5.95 -16.10 2.52
C THR A 21 -6.52 -14.85 1.86
N SER A 22 -7.66 -14.41 2.37
CA SER A 22 -8.26 -13.15 1.93
C SER A 22 -7.39 -12.02 2.47
N TYR A 23 -6.71 -11.34 1.58
CA TYR A 23 -5.98 -10.12 1.92
C TYR A 23 -6.98 -8.95 1.94
N SER A 24 -6.85 -8.09 2.93
CA SER A 24 -7.57 -6.83 2.90
C SER A 24 -6.97 -5.91 1.84
N ARG A 25 -7.83 -5.28 1.04
CA ARG A 25 -7.38 -4.27 0.06
C ARG A 25 -6.72 -3.10 0.76
N LYS A 26 -5.64 -2.62 0.20
CA LYS A 26 -4.94 -1.43 0.73
C LYS A 26 -4.20 -0.66 -0.36
N LEU A 27 -4.08 0.63 -0.16
CA LEU A 27 -3.14 1.46 -0.91
C LEU A 27 -1.81 1.47 -0.17
N ILE A 28 -0.73 1.24 -0.88
CA ILE A 28 0.63 1.26 -0.35
C ILE A 28 1.38 2.41 -1.01
N GLY A 29 1.56 3.48 -0.27
CA GLY A 29 2.37 4.62 -0.70
C GLY A 29 3.85 4.34 -0.42
N VAL A 30 4.66 4.36 -1.48
CA VAL A 30 6.10 4.13 -1.39
C VAL A 30 6.82 5.47 -1.57
N TYR A 31 7.48 5.91 -0.51
CA TYR A 31 8.29 7.13 -0.54
C TYR A 31 9.60 6.93 -1.30
N LYS A 32 10.07 7.98 -1.94
CA LYS A 32 11.44 8.04 -2.49
C LYS A 32 12.43 8.46 -1.40
N ALA A 33 12.46 7.70 -0.30
CA ALA A 33 13.35 7.95 0.83
C ALA A 33 13.54 6.67 1.65
N ASP A 34 14.68 6.54 2.32
CA ASP A 34 14.93 5.46 3.27
C ASP A 34 14.37 5.81 4.65
N GLY A 35 13.72 4.82 5.30
CA GLY A 35 13.29 4.92 6.68
C GLY A 35 14.50 4.91 7.63
N GLY A 36 14.38 5.54 8.79
CA GLY A 36 15.51 5.82 9.69
C GLY A 36 16.04 7.24 9.50
N PHE A 37 15.88 7.80 8.32
CA PHE A 37 16.15 9.19 8.01
C PHE A 37 15.10 10.16 8.59
N LEU A 38 13.94 9.66 8.99
CA LEU A 38 12.83 10.50 9.50
C LEU A 38 13.08 11.05 10.90
N GLY A 39 13.83 10.35 11.76
CA GLY A 39 14.22 10.86 13.08
C GLY A 39 15.23 12.00 12.97
N GLU A 40 16.16 11.91 12.02
CA GLU A 40 17.12 12.96 11.71
C GLU A 40 16.55 13.99 10.72
N LEU A 41 15.50 13.63 10.02
CA LEU A 41 14.90 14.42 8.97
C LEU A 41 14.16 15.65 9.48
N SER A 42 13.58 15.58 10.68
CA SER A 42 13.00 16.77 11.32
C SER A 42 14.04 17.87 11.57
N TYR A 43 15.29 17.46 11.76
CA TYR A 43 16.41 18.38 11.93
C TYR A 43 16.98 18.88 10.59
N PHE A 44 16.97 18.00 9.58
CA PHE A 44 17.49 18.30 8.23
C PHE A 44 16.50 19.03 7.33
N LEU A 45 15.19 18.87 7.55
CA LEU A 45 14.14 19.50 6.73
C LEU A 45 14.10 21.03 6.85
N GLY A 46 14.64 21.58 7.94
CA GLY A 46 14.85 23.03 8.07
C GLY A 46 15.88 23.59 7.06
N HIS A 47 16.76 22.74 6.54
CA HIS A 47 17.85 23.15 5.65
C HIS A 47 17.74 22.66 4.20
N LEU A 48 16.83 21.75 3.88
CA LEU A 48 16.76 21.05 2.57
C LEU A 48 15.40 21.18 1.85
N ILE A 49 14.62 22.21 2.14
CA ILE A 49 13.31 22.45 1.51
C ILE A 49 13.39 22.61 -0.03
N GLY A 50 14.58 22.65 -0.63
CA GLY A 50 14.78 22.88 -2.04
C GLY A 50 15.17 21.66 -2.89
N THR A 51 15.46 20.48 -2.33
CA THR A 51 16.08 19.37 -3.10
C THR A 51 15.36 18.03 -3.05
N ARG A 52 14.14 17.96 -2.52
CA ARG A 52 13.41 16.71 -2.42
C ARG A 52 12.35 16.55 -3.49
N GLU A 53 12.63 15.71 -4.43
CA GLU A 53 11.65 15.21 -5.40
C GLU A 53 10.84 14.04 -4.83
N CYS A 54 10.10 14.25 -3.73
CA CYS A 54 9.17 13.26 -3.21
C CYS A 54 7.76 13.84 -3.17
N SER A 55 7.07 13.79 -4.29
CA SER A 55 5.71 14.32 -4.43
C SER A 55 4.72 13.65 -3.47
N LEU A 56 4.91 12.37 -3.15
CA LEU A 56 4.08 11.66 -2.17
C LEU A 56 4.33 12.20 -0.74
N CYS A 57 5.56 12.56 -0.41
CA CYS A 57 5.87 13.17 0.88
C CYS A 57 5.15 14.50 1.05
N ASP A 58 5.09 15.30 0.00
CA ASP A 58 4.40 16.60 0.01
C ASP A 58 2.89 16.47 0.17
N ILE A 59 2.32 15.40 -0.35
CA ILE A 59 0.89 15.09 -0.20
C ILE A 59 0.58 14.63 1.23
N THR A 60 1.37 13.74 1.80
CA THR A 60 1.07 13.08 3.07
C THR A 60 1.48 13.87 4.30
N HIS A 61 2.56 14.64 4.19
CA HIS A 61 3.18 15.35 5.32
C HIS A 61 3.38 16.84 5.06
N SER A 62 3.18 17.63 6.11
CA SER A 62 3.82 18.92 6.25
C SER A 62 5.27 18.69 6.75
N PRO A 63 6.14 19.72 6.80
CA PRO A 63 7.56 19.53 7.13
C PRO A 63 7.87 18.71 8.40
N VAL A 64 6.91 18.63 9.33
CA VAL A 64 7.14 18.01 10.65
C VAL A 64 6.24 16.82 10.94
N LYS A 65 5.04 16.74 10.34
CA LYS A 65 4.04 15.73 10.68
C LYS A 65 3.11 15.41 9.53
N LYS A 66 2.47 14.25 9.62
CA LYS A 66 1.39 13.84 8.71
C LYS A 66 0.24 14.85 8.74
N LYS A 67 -0.18 15.32 7.57
CA LYS A 67 -1.26 16.30 7.43
C LYS A 67 -2.56 15.79 7.99
N GLY A 68 -3.30 16.63 8.72
CA GLY A 68 -4.64 16.30 9.22
C GLY A 68 -5.62 15.96 8.10
N GLU A 69 -5.53 16.65 6.97
CA GLU A 69 -6.31 16.36 5.76
C GLU A 69 -6.07 14.96 5.21
N PHE A 70 -4.81 14.50 5.23
CA PHE A 70 -4.46 13.16 4.78
C PHE A 70 -5.01 12.10 5.75
N LYS A 71 -4.92 12.31 7.04
CA LYS A 71 -5.54 11.43 8.06
C LYS A 71 -7.06 11.33 7.89
N ALA A 72 -7.70 12.45 7.58
CA ALA A 72 -9.14 12.46 7.30
C ALA A 72 -9.48 11.70 6.01
N PHE A 73 -8.66 11.82 4.98
CA PHE A 73 -8.76 11.03 3.75
C PHE A 73 -8.66 9.52 4.04
N GLU A 74 -7.67 9.08 4.83
CA GLU A 74 -7.52 7.66 5.20
C GLU A 74 -8.78 7.10 5.86
N LYS A 75 -9.40 7.87 6.76
CA LYS A 75 -10.65 7.48 7.43
C LYS A 75 -11.82 7.36 6.45
N ARG A 76 -11.96 8.31 5.53
CA ARG A 76 -13.02 8.28 4.51
C ARG A 76 -12.82 7.11 3.55
N LEU A 77 -11.58 6.84 3.13
CA LEU A 77 -11.27 5.74 2.23
C LEU A 77 -11.63 4.39 2.86
N LEU A 78 -11.29 4.22 4.13
CA LEU A 78 -11.64 3.00 4.86
C LEU A 78 -13.16 2.85 5.01
N ALA A 79 -13.87 3.93 5.33
CA ALA A 79 -15.32 3.90 5.51
C ALA A 79 -16.08 3.64 4.19
N ASP A 80 -15.63 4.24 3.09
CA ASP A 80 -16.36 4.23 1.83
C ASP A 80 -16.00 3.03 0.93
N PHE A 81 -14.75 2.54 0.99
CA PHE A 81 -14.23 1.49 0.10
C PHE A 81 -13.66 0.28 0.82
N ASP A 82 -13.61 0.27 2.13
CA ASP A 82 -12.90 -0.75 2.94
C ASP A 82 -11.43 -0.94 2.52
N ILE A 83 -10.78 0.17 2.20
CA ILE A 83 -9.38 0.24 1.80
C ILE A 83 -8.59 1.01 2.83
N SER A 84 -7.59 0.39 3.42
CA SER A 84 -6.64 1.04 4.31
C SER A 84 -5.46 1.63 3.53
N VAL A 85 -4.73 2.53 4.15
CA VAL A 85 -3.51 3.12 3.60
C VAL A 85 -2.31 2.71 4.44
N ARG A 86 -1.27 2.26 3.78
CA ARG A 86 0.04 1.98 4.38
C ARG A 86 1.09 2.82 3.67
N LEU A 87 1.90 3.54 4.42
CA LEU A 87 2.99 4.34 3.90
C LEU A 87 4.32 3.69 4.29
N VAL A 88 5.19 3.47 3.32
CA VAL A 88 6.48 2.80 3.53
C VAL A 88 7.61 3.59 2.88
N HIS A 89 8.79 3.51 3.49
CA HIS A 89 10.03 3.98 2.89
C HIS A 89 10.65 2.89 2.00
N MET A 90 11.63 3.27 1.18
CA MET A 90 12.26 2.34 0.23
C MET A 90 12.86 1.10 0.91
N ASN A 91 13.45 1.27 2.10
CA ASN A 91 14.08 0.18 2.87
C ASN A 91 13.09 -0.62 3.76
N GLU A 92 11.83 -0.23 3.79
CA GLU A 92 10.78 -0.90 4.59
C GLU A 92 9.88 -1.81 3.74
N ARG A 93 10.11 -1.85 2.44
CA ARG A 93 9.30 -2.64 1.50
C ARG A 93 9.48 -4.13 1.71
N THR A 94 8.39 -4.89 1.58
CA THR A 94 8.46 -6.34 1.38
C THR A 94 9.07 -6.65 0.01
N GLU A 95 9.45 -7.90 -0.22
CA GLU A 95 10.00 -8.33 -1.52
C GLU A 95 9.02 -8.08 -2.68
N ALA A 96 7.72 -8.33 -2.45
CA ALA A 96 6.68 -8.09 -3.44
C ALA A 96 6.52 -6.59 -3.73
N GLU A 97 6.55 -5.74 -2.70
CA GLU A 97 6.49 -4.29 -2.83
C GLU A 97 7.71 -3.74 -3.57
N LEU A 98 8.89 -4.26 -3.26
CA LEU A 98 10.12 -3.91 -3.97
C LEU A 98 10.01 -4.23 -5.45
N LYS A 99 9.57 -5.45 -5.80
CA LYS A 99 9.37 -5.87 -7.17
C LYS A 99 8.39 -4.96 -7.93
N ALA A 100 7.30 -4.57 -7.28
CA ALA A 100 6.25 -3.75 -7.89
C ALA A 100 6.64 -2.29 -8.05
N SER A 101 7.55 -1.77 -7.24
CA SER A 101 7.85 -0.34 -7.14
C SER A 101 9.27 0.07 -7.51
N ALA A 102 10.22 -0.87 -7.64
CA ALA A 102 11.64 -0.54 -7.86
C ALA A 102 11.87 0.33 -9.09
N GLY A 103 12.55 1.46 -8.90
CA GLY A 103 12.83 2.44 -9.94
C GLY A 103 11.63 3.32 -10.33
N ARG A 104 10.51 3.21 -9.63
CA ARG A 104 9.26 3.91 -9.91
C ARG A 104 8.79 4.80 -8.76
N GLU A 105 9.61 4.93 -7.74
CA GLU A 105 9.32 5.74 -6.55
C GLU A 105 9.43 7.27 -6.87
N PRO A 106 8.63 8.11 -6.21
CA PRO A 106 7.51 7.74 -5.33
C PRO A 106 6.32 7.22 -6.14
N CYS A 107 5.59 6.28 -5.57
CA CYS A 107 4.42 5.69 -6.21
C CYS A 107 3.39 5.20 -5.20
N VAL A 108 2.20 4.88 -5.67
CA VAL A 108 1.17 4.21 -4.88
C VAL A 108 0.82 2.89 -5.55
N LEU A 109 0.90 1.81 -4.79
CA LEU A 109 0.48 0.47 -5.20
C LEU A 109 -0.91 0.17 -4.65
N LEU A 110 -1.69 -0.63 -5.36
CA LEU A 110 -2.91 -1.23 -4.86
C LEU A 110 -2.66 -2.71 -4.57
N GLN A 111 -2.87 -3.13 -3.34
CA GLN A 111 -2.98 -4.54 -2.99
C GLN A 111 -4.42 -4.98 -3.14
N ASN A 112 -4.64 -6.01 -3.94
CA ASN A 112 -5.94 -6.63 -4.17
C ASN A 112 -6.25 -7.70 -3.11
N ASP A 113 -7.49 -8.21 -3.12
CA ASP A 113 -7.96 -9.24 -2.17
C ASP A 113 -7.21 -10.58 -2.29
N ASP A 114 -6.59 -10.84 -3.44
CA ASP A 114 -5.73 -12.00 -3.68
C ASP A 114 -4.26 -11.78 -3.25
N GLY A 115 -3.95 -10.60 -2.72
CA GLY A 115 -2.60 -10.20 -2.31
C GLY A 115 -1.72 -9.68 -3.44
N SER A 116 -2.20 -9.70 -4.69
CA SER A 116 -1.46 -9.15 -5.81
C SER A 116 -1.30 -7.63 -5.70
N LEU A 117 -0.16 -7.12 -6.19
CA LEU A 117 0.16 -5.71 -6.20
C LEU A 117 0.13 -5.18 -7.63
N SER A 118 -0.52 -4.05 -7.81
CA SER A 118 -0.53 -3.32 -9.08
C SER A 118 -0.17 -1.86 -8.89
N MET A 119 0.44 -1.25 -9.91
CA MET A 119 0.70 0.19 -9.90
C MET A 119 -0.63 0.94 -9.95
N PHE A 120 -0.88 1.76 -8.95
CA PHE A 120 -2.11 2.55 -8.83
C PHE A 120 -1.91 3.99 -9.26
N LEU A 121 -0.89 4.65 -8.73
CA LEU A 121 -0.44 5.98 -9.15
C LEU A 121 1.07 6.00 -9.33
N ASP A 122 1.54 6.48 -10.46
CA ASP A 122 2.96 6.65 -10.72
C ASP A 122 3.50 8.02 -10.26
N PHE A 123 4.81 8.21 -10.36
CA PHE A 123 5.46 9.44 -9.91
C PHE A 123 5.07 10.67 -10.74
N VAL A 124 4.71 10.51 -12.00
CA VAL A 124 4.29 11.61 -12.88
C VAL A 124 2.92 12.12 -12.41
N GLU A 125 2.00 11.22 -12.14
CA GLU A 125 0.68 11.55 -11.62
C GLU A 125 0.75 12.20 -10.24
N LEU A 126 1.58 11.67 -9.35
CA LEU A 126 1.79 12.24 -8.02
C LEU A 126 2.39 13.64 -8.08
N LYS A 127 3.34 13.86 -8.97
CA LYS A 127 3.94 15.19 -9.18
C LYS A 127 2.92 16.21 -9.68
N ALA A 128 2.03 15.80 -10.56
CA ALA A 128 0.97 16.67 -11.09
C ALA A 128 -0.04 17.14 -10.03
N LEU A 129 -0.12 16.48 -8.88
CA LEU A 129 -1.03 16.84 -7.78
C LEU A 129 -0.50 18.00 -6.92
N ASP A 130 0.76 18.37 -7.08
CA ASP A 130 1.40 19.52 -6.43
C ASP A 130 1.16 19.58 -4.89
N GLY A 131 1.30 18.45 -4.22
CA GLY A 131 1.13 18.34 -2.77
C GLY A 131 -0.31 18.45 -2.25
N SER A 132 -1.30 18.49 -3.13
CA SER A 132 -2.70 18.66 -2.77
C SER A 132 -3.34 17.34 -2.34
N VAL A 133 -3.70 17.23 -1.06
CA VAL A 133 -4.47 16.09 -0.53
C VAL A 133 -5.82 15.96 -1.21
N ARG A 134 -6.50 17.08 -1.44
CA ARG A 134 -7.81 17.11 -2.10
C ARG A 134 -7.76 16.55 -3.52
N SER A 135 -6.76 16.96 -4.29
CA SER A 135 -6.56 16.47 -5.66
C SER A 135 -6.18 14.99 -5.66
N PHE A 136 -5.36 14.56 -4.71
CA PHE A 136 -5.00 13.17 -4.49
C PHE A 136 -6.24 12.32 -4.20
N GLU A 137 -7.07 12.72 -3.24
CA GLU A 137 -8.31 12.00 -2.91
C GLU A 137 -9.25 11.89 -4.10
N LYS A 138 -9.43 12.99 -4.85
CA LYS A 138 -10.28 13.02 -6.04
C LYS A 138 -9.80 12.00 -7.08
N LEU A 139 -8.49 11.93 -7.34
CA LEU A 139 -7.91 10.99 -8.30
C LEU A 139 -8.05 9.54 -7.82
N VAL A 140 -7.77 9.27 -6.54
CA VAL A 140 -7.91 7.94 -5.94
C VAL A 140 -9.36 7.45 -6.07
N ARG A 141 -10.34 8.26 -5.67
CA ARG A 141 -11.76 7.89 -5.76
C ARG A 141 -12.19 7.61 -7.19
N SER A 142 -11.83 8.49 -8.11
CA SER A 142 -12.14 8.32 -9.54
C SER A 142 -11.61 6.99 -10.09
N ARG A 143 -10.41 6.59 -9.70
CA ARG A 143 -9.85 5.30 -10.12
C ARG A 143 -10.52 4.11 -9.46
N LEU A 144 -10.81 4.19 -8.18
CA LEU A 144 -11.49 3.09 -7.49
C LEU A 144 -12.89 2.86 -8.05
N ASP A 145 -13.60 3.91 -8.44
CA ASP A 145 -14.92 3.80 -9.06
C ASP A 145 -14.87 3.09 -10.44
N LEU A 146 -13.74 3.16 -11.14
CA LEU A 146 -13.57 2.44 -12.40
C LEU A 146 -13.31 0.93 -12.23
N PHE A 147 -12.91 0.50 -11.03
CA PHE A 147 -12.60 -0.89 -10.71
C PHE A 147 -13.65 -1.55 -9.80
N SER A 148 -14.77 -0.88 -9.58
CA SER A 148 -15.89 -1.36 -8.75
C SER A 148 -16.88 -2.18 -9.56
#